data_de452524b2e51433face8bdf6c37c2bf
#
_entry.id   de452524b2e51433face8bdf6c37c2bf
#
_cell.length_a   1.000
_cell.length_b   1.000
_cell.length_c   1.000
_cell.angle_alpha   90.00
_cell.angle_beta   90.00
_cell.angle_gamma   90.00
#
_symmetry.space_group_name_H-M   'P 1'
#
loop_
_entity.id
_entity.type
_entity.pdbx_description
1 polymer ?
#
loop_
_entity_poly.entity_id
_entity_poly.type
_entity_poly.pdbx_seq_one_letter_code
_entity_poly.pdbx_strand_id
1 'polypeptide(L)'
;YHSGDVARFLPDGNIQIIGRKDSQVKIRGFRIELSEVEEVIRRYEGIRDATVVAFDDPNGGKYIAAYVVSDSTVDINALNDFIKETKPAYMVPAVTMQIDKIPLNQNQKVNKKALPLPEKKAAEIIKPENEVQQILFDCIAEVLGYTDFGITTDIYEAGLTSITAIKLNILISKAFDIVIKTSDIKNHP
;
A
#
# COMPACT_ATOMS: atom_id res chain seq x y z
N TYR A 1 19.55 -10.33 -18.36
CA TYR A 1 18.53 -9.70 -17.48
C TYR A 1 18.75 -10.14 -16.03
N HIS A 2 18.83 -9.19 -15.12
CA HIS A 2 18.90 -9.45 -13.67
C HIS A 2 17.52 -9.19 -13.08
N SER A 3 16.85 -10.24 -12.56
CA SER A 3 15.50 -10.13 -12.01
C SER A 3 15.45 -9.40 -10.65
N GLY A 4 16.61 -9.34 -9.97
CA GLY A 4 16.71 -8.83 -8.59
C GLY A 4 16.31 -9.86 -7.52
N ASP A 5 15.93 -11.07 -7.92
CA ASP A 5 15.59 -12.14 -6.98
C ASP A 5 16.86 -12.84 -6.48
N VAL A 6 16.85 -13.21 -5.20
CA VAL A 6 17.86 -14.03 -4.54
C VAL A 6 17.29 -15.43 -4.40
N ALA A 7 17.98 -16.41 -4.95
CA ALA A 7 17.57 -17.80 -4.90
C ALA A 7 18.75 -18.70 -4.54
N ARG A 8 18.47 -19.92 -4.08
CA ARG A 8 19.45 -20.98 -3.88
C ARG A 8 19.00 -22.28 -4.53
N PHE A 9 19.93 -23.10 -4.95
CA PHE A 9 19.64 -24.46 -5.33
C PHE A 9 19.41 -25.33 -4.09
N LEU A 10 18.40 -26.17 -4.14
CA LEU A 10 18.16 -27.23 -3.16
C LEU A 10 18.91 -28.52 -3.58
N PRO A 11 19.15 -29.48 -2.64
CA PRO A 11 19.81 -30.74 -2.95
C PRO A 11 19.10 -31.59 -4.01
N ASP A 12 17.80 -31.41 -4.18
CA ASP A 12 16.95 -32.07 -5.17
C ASP A 12 16.98 -31.43 -6.57
N GLY A 13 17.81 -30.39 -6.75
CA GLY A 13 17.93 -29.65 -8.01
C GLY A 13 16.89 -28.54 -8.22
N ASN A 14 15.95 -28.37 -7.32
CA ASN A 14 14.99 -27.28 -7.37
C ASN A 14 15.60 -25.94 -6.94
N ILE A 15 15.00 -24.84 -7.41
CA ILE A 15 15.39 -23.47 -7.03
C ILE A 15 14.42 -22.96 -5.97
N GLN A 16 14.95 -22.63 -4.79
CA GLN A 16 14.21 -21.93 -3.76
C GLN A 16 14.46 -20.43 -3.85
N ILE A 17 13.41 -19.64 -4.07
CA ILE A 17 13.48 -18.19 -3.96
C ILE A 17 13.53 -17.81 -2.49
N ILE A 18 14.61 -17.10 -2.10
CA ILE A 18 14.84 -16.66 -0.71
C ILE A 18 14.22 -15.28 -0.49
N GLY A 19 14.20 -14.44 -1.53
CA GLY A 19 13.70 -13.07 -1.47
C GLY A 19 14.25 -12.21 -2.59
N ARG A 20 14.24 -10.90 -2.38
CA ARG A 20 14.75 -9.92 -3.34
C ARG A 20 15.98 -9.19 -2.77
N LYS A 21 16.89 -8.82 -3.68
CA LYS A 21 18.07 -8.02 -3.36
C LYS A 21 17.72 -6.54 -3.24
N ASP A 22 16.69 -6.12 -3.97
CA ASP A 22 16.14 -4.77 -3.96
C ASP A 22 15.05 -4.60 -2.89
N SER A 23 14.68 -3.35 -2.62
CA SER A 23 13.63 -2.99 -1.65
C SER A 23 12.21 -3.08 -2.22
N GLN A 24 12.02 -3.79 -3.34
CA GLN A 24 10.71 -3.94 -3.95
C GLN A 24 9.78 -4.82 -3.12
N VAL A 25 8.55 -4.37 -2.99
CA VAL A 25 7.47 -5.10 -2.32
C VAL A 25 6.24 -5.16 -3.21
N LYS A 26 5.43 -6.20 -3.02
CA LYS A 26 4.10 -6.27 -3.62
C LYS A 26 3.08 -5.90 -2.56
N ILE A 27 2.30 -4.86 -2.82
CA ILE A 27 1.24 -4.37 -1.94
C ILE A 27 -0.03 -4.22 -2.78
N ARG A 28 -1.10 -4.89 -2.42
CA ARG A 28 -2.38 -4.84 -3.14
C ARG A 28 -2.23 -5.07 -4.66
N GLY A 29 -1.34 -6.00 -5.06
CA GLY A 29 -1.04 -6.29 -6.47
C GLY A 29 -0.07 -5.33 -7.16
N PHE A 30 0.21 -4.17 -6.59
CA PHE A 30 1.17 -3.21 -7.13
C PHE A 30 2.60 -3.55 -6.72
N ARG A 31 3.52 -3.39 -7.65
CA ARG A 31 4.97 -3.51 -7.42
C ARG A 31 5.51 -2.15 -7.03
N ILE A 32 5.88 -1.98 -5.77
CA ILE A 32 6.34 -0.72 -5.20
C ILE A 32 7.83 -0.82 -4.92
N GLU A 33 8.59 0.17 -5.37
CA GLU A 33 9.98 0.37 -5.01
C GLU A 33 10.05 1.37 -3.85
N LEU A 34 10.37 0.87 -2.64
CA LEU A 34 10.33 1.69 -1.43
C LEU A 34 11.30 2.89 -1.51
N SER A 35 12.43 2.71 -2.19
CA SER A 35 13.41 3.78 -2.45
C SER A 35 12.84 4.95 -3.25
N GLU A 36 11.90 4.73 -4.17
CA GLU A 36 11.26 5.83 -4.89
C GLU A 36 10.40 6.70 -3.96
N VAL A 37 9.73 6.08 -3.00
CA VAL A 37 8.94 6.81 -2.00
C VAL A 37 9.87 7.57 -1.06
N GLU A 38 10.96 6.94 -0.60
CA GLU A 38 11.98 7.61 0.22
C GLU A 38 12.56 8.84 -0.46
N GLU A 39 12.84 8.74 -1.77
CA GLU A 39 13.41 9.86 -2.53
C GLU A 39 12.44 11.04 -2.61
N VAL A 40 11.15 10.80 -2.80
CA VAL A 40 10.14 11.87 -2.80
C VAL A 40 10.03 12.50 -1.42
N ILE A 41 9.97 11.70 -0.35
CA ILE A 41 9.89 12.22 1.02
C ILE A 41 11.10 13.09 1.35
N ARG A 42 12.33 12.69 0.96
CA ARG A 42 13.55 13.50 1.21
C ARG A 42 13.57 14.85 0.48
N ARG A 43 12.74 15.02 -0.55
CA ARG A 43 12.62 16.31 -1.27
C ARG A 43 11.68 17.30 -0.56
N TYR A 44 10.89 16.80 0.40
CA TYR A 44 9.98 17.66 1.16
C TYR A 44 10.79 18.59 2.08
N GLU A 45 10.43 19.87 2.11
CA GLU A 45 11.14 20.88 2.90
C GLU A 45 11.17 20.51 4.39
N GLY A 46 12.36 20.63 5.00
CA GLY A 46 12.57 20.32 6.41
C GLY A 46 12.87 18.85 6.72
N ILE A 47 12.77 17.91 5.77
CA ILE A 47 13.16 16.53 5.95
C ILE A 47 14.68 16.37 5.73
N ARG A 48 15.38 15.87 6.74
CA ARG A 48 16.82 15.60 6.69
C ARG A 48 17.13 14.20 6.18
N ASP A 49 16.33 13.23 6.58
CA ASP A 49 16.44 11.84 6.13
C ASP A 49 15.10 11.14 6.23
N ALA A 50 14.93 10.08 5.44
CA ALA A 50 13.72 9.28 5.43
C ALA A 50 14.03 7.83 5.09
N THR A 51 13.28 6.91 5.68
CA THR A 51 13.25 5.51 5.26
C THR A 51 11.83 4.98 5.21
N VAL A 52 11.56 4.11 4.25
CA VAL A 52 10.25 3.50 4.05
C VAL A 52 10.35 1.99 4.19
N VAL A 53 9.48 1.42 4.99
CA VAL A 53 9.48 0.00 5.32
C VAL A 53 8.10 -0.59 5.09
N ALA A 54 8.05 -1.79 4.51
CA ALA A 54 6.82 -2.55 4.41
C ALA A 54 6.64 -3.43 5.65
N PHE A 55 5.43 -3.42 6.18
CA PHE A 55 4.97 -4.24 7.29
C PHE A 55 3.84 -5.16 6.83
N ASP A 56 3.71 -6.30 7.49
CA ASP A 56 2.55 -7.17 7.32
C ASP A 56 1.35 -6.55 8.04
N ASP A 57 0.20 -6.52 7.37
CA ASP A 57 -1.04 -6.03 7.95
C ASP A 57 -1.73 -7.18 8.70
N PRO A 58 -2.18 -6.98 9.94
CA PRO A 58 -2.91 -8.00 10.70
C PRO A 58 -4.16 -8.52 9.98
N ASN A 59 -4.78 -7.68 9.15
CA ASN A 59 -5.97 -8.03 8.36
C ASN A 59 -5.65 -8.70 7.01
N GLY A 60 -4.38 -8.93 6.73
CA GLY A 60 -3.88 -9.52 5.50
C GLY A 60 -3.20 -8.53 4.56
N GLY A 61 -2.21 -9.02 3.81
CA GLY A 61 -1.44 -8.19 2.90
C GLY A 61 -0.31 -7.40 3.57
N LYS A 62 0.09 -6.31 2.94
CA LYS A 62 1.18 -5.44 3.42
C LYS A 62 0.79 -3.97 3.28
N TYR A 63 1.38 -3.13 4.14
CA TYR A 63 1.33 -1.68 4.02
C TYR A 63 2.73 -1.08 4.14
N ILE A 64 2.90 0.16 3.70
CA ILE A 64 4.16 0.89 3.86
C ILE A 64 4.04 1.92 4.99
N ALA A 65 5.09 2.01 5.78
CA ALA A 65 5.26 3.05 6.78
C ALA A 65 6.53 3.84 6.48
N ALA A 66 6.45 5.16 6.59
CA ALA A 66 7.60 6.06 6.47
C ALA A 66 8.09 6.50 7.84
N TYR A 67 9.39 6.60 7.97
CA TYR A 67 10.07 7.20 9.12
C TYR A 67 10.86 8.39 8.62
N VAL A 68 10.61 9.56 9.19
CA VAL A 68 11.22 10.81 8.78
C VAL A 68 12.04 11.42 9.91
N VAL A 69 13.16 12.02 9.55
CA VAL A 69 14.03 12.77 10.46
C VAL A 69 13.95 14.24 10.05
N SER A 70 13.62 15.10 11.00
CA SER A 70 13.51 16.55 10.80
C SER A 70 13.87 17.29 12.09
N ASP A 71 14.37 18.51 11.96
CA ASP A 71 14.67 19.37 13.10
C ASP A 71 13.43 20.09 13.66
N SER A 72 12.35 20.11 12.92
CA SER A 72 11.04 20.68 13.30
C SER A 72 9.93 19.62 13.19
N THR A 73 8.81 19.88 13.84
CA THR A 73 7.61 19.02 13.70
C THR A 73 7.12 19.03 12.26
N VAL A 74 6.96 17.85 11.68
CA VAL A 74 6.50 17.65 10.30
C VAL A 74 4.97 17.58 10.26
N ASP A 75 4.36 18.37 9.40
CA ASP A 75 2.94 18.21 9.06
C ASP A 75 2.79 16.99 8.14
N ILE A 76 2.29 15.89 8.72
CA ILE A 76 2.14 14.61 8.02
C ILE A 76 1.10 14.71 6.90
N ASN A 77 0.05 15.52 7.07
CA ASN A 77 -0.98 15.67 6.03
C ASN A 77 -0.40 16.40 4.82
N ALA A 78 0.30 17.51 5.04
CA ALA A 78 0.98 18.23 3.97
C ALA A 78 2.05 17.39 3.27
N LEU A 79 2.80 16.57 4.01
CA LEU A 79 3.75 15.63 3.43
C LEU A 79 3.05 14.56 2.57
N ASN A 80 1.94 13.99 3.04
CA ASN A 80 1.19 13.02 2.27
C ASN A 80 0.62 13.61 0.97
N ASP A 81 0.12 14.84 1.02
CA ASP A 81 -0.38 15.54 -0.16
C ASP A 81 0.76 15.81 -1.15
N PHE A 82 1.93 16.23 -0.68
CA PHE A 82 3.13 16.37 -1.52
C PHE A 82 3.53 15.05 -2.21
N ILE A 83 3.43 13.91 -1.51
CA ILE A 83 3.70 12.60 -2.11
C ILE A 83 2.64 12.30 -3.19
N LYS A 84 1.36 12.58 -2.94
CA LYS A 84 0.25 12.35 -3.90
C LYS A 84 0.40 13.17 -5.19
N GLU A 85 1.04 14.34 -5.16
CA GLU A 85 1.31 15.14 -6.36
C GLU A 85 2.21 14.42 -7.38
N THR A 86 3.11 13.55 -6.90
CA THR A 86 4.14 12.92 -7.74
C THR A 86 4.02 11.40 -7.82
N LYS A 87 3.32 10.78 -6.89
CA LYS A 87 3.18 9.32 -6.80
C LYS A 87 1.72 8.91 -6.70
N PRO A 88 1.36 7.75 -7.24
CA PRO A 88 0.02 7.19 -7.09
C PRO A 88 -0.34 6.95 -5.62
N ALA A 89 -1.63 6.97 -5.29
CA ALA A 89 -2.13 6.82 -3.93
C ALA A 89 -1.64 5.55 -3.21
N TYR A 90 -1.47 4.43 -3.94
CA TYR A 90 -0.95 3.18 -3.37
C TYR A 90 0.54 3.25 -2.93
N MET A 91 1.28 4.30 -3.32
CA MET A 91 2.66 4.59 -2.85
C MET A 91 2.70 5.52 -1.65
N VAL A 92 1.58 6.13 -1.25
CA VAL A 92 1.52 6.99 -0.07
C VAL A 92 1.61 6.12 1.18
N PRO A 93 2.51 6.42 2.13
CA PRO A 93 2.62 5.65 3.36
C PRO A 93 1.32 5.67 4.17
N ALA A 94 0.86 4.50 4.63
CA ALA A 94 -0.30 4.39 5.52
C ALA A 94 -0.03 5.00 6.90
N VAL A 95 1.25 5.01 7.32
CA VAL A 95 1.70 5.61 8.57
C VAL A 95 3.00 6.35 8.29
N THR A 96 3.12 7.58 8.79
CA THR A 96 4.37 8.34 8.82
C THR A 96 4.70 8.70 10.26
N MET A 97 5.91 8.36 10.69
CA MET A 97 6.42 8.62 12.04
C MET A 97 7.65 9.51 11.97
N GLN A 98 7.68 10.57 12.76
CA GLN A 98 8.88 11.35 12.97
C GLN A 98 9.72 10.70 14.06
N ILE A 99 11.03 10.53 13.80
CA ILE A 99 12.01 9.95 14.72
C ILE A 99 13.27 10.80 14.75
N ASP A 100 14.05 10.71 15.83
CA ASP A 100 15.28 11.50 15.99
C ASP A 100 16.36 11.07 15.00
N LYS A 101 16.46 9.78 14.71
CA LYS A 101 17.44 9.21 13.77
C LYS A 101 16.99 7.86 13.24
N ILE A 102 17.38 7.55 12.00
CA ILE A 102 17.16 6.23 11.41
C ILE A 102 18.20 5.25 12.02
N PRO A 103 17.74 4.18 12.70
CA PRO A 103 18.66 3.21 13.28
C PRO A 103 19.30 2.37 12.17
N LEU A 104 20.64 2.25 12.22
CA LEU A 104 21.40 1.43 11.28
C LEU A 104 21.97 0.20 12.00
N ASN A 105 22.11 -0.90 11.27
CA ASN A 105 22.82 -2.08 11.74
C ASN A 105 24.34 -1.94 11.48
N GLN A 106 25.12 -2.95 11.89
CA GLN A 106 26.59 -2.97 11.74
C GLN A 106 27.03 -2.84 10.27
N ASN A 107 26.18 -3.20 9.32
CA ASN A 107 26.44 -3.10 7.87
C ASN A 107 25.92 -1.80 7.24
N GLN A 108 25.66 -0.76 8.05
CA GLN A 108 25.14 0.55 7.60
C GLN A 108 23.79 0.45 6.85
N LYS A 109 23.01 -0.61 7.09
CA LYS A 109 21.65 -0.77 6.56
C LYS A 109 20.64 -0.46 7.66
N VAL A 110 19.47 0.05 7.27
CA VAL A 110 18.36 0.32 8.19
C VAL A 110 18.05 -0.92 9.05
N ASN A 111 18.11 -0.74 10.36
CA ASN A 111 17.75 -1.76 11.32
C ASN A 111 16.24 -1.74 11.57
N LYS A 112 15.49 -2.47 10.74
CA LYS A 112 14.02 -2.53 10.81
C LYS A 112 13.48 -2.94 12.18
N LYS A 113 14.25 -3.77 12.93
CA LYS A 113 13.85 -4.25 14.27
C LYS A 113 13.97 -3.17 15.36
N ALA A 114 14.78 -2.16 15.11
CA ALA A 114 14.99 -1.05 16.04
C ALA A 114 14.11 0.18 15.71
N LEU A 115 13.35 0.13 14.61
CA LEU A 115 12.33 1.14 14.32
C LEU A 115 11.14 0.96 15.26
N PRO A 116 10.53 2.04 15.74
CA PRO A 116 9.27 1.94 16.48
C PRO A 116 8.20 1.28 15.60
N LEU A 117 7.37 0.43 16.21
CA LEU A 117 6.28 -0.21 15.46
C LEU A 117 5.29 0.87 15.02
N PRO A 118 4.91 0.91 13.75
CA PRO A 118 3.95 1.87 13.28
C PRO A 118 2.56 1.49 13.80
N GLU A 119 1.99 2.32 14.65
CA GLU A 119 0.60 2.19 15.03
C GLU A 119 -0.27 2.69 13.84
N LYS A 120 -0.69 1.76 13.00
CA LYS A 120 -1.71 2.05 11.99
C LYS A 120 -2.97 2.42 12.80
N LYS A 121 -3.32 3.72 12.86
CA LYS A 121 -4.67 4.11 13.29
C LYS A 121 -5.59 3.32 12.38
N ALA A 122 -6.35 2.40 12.95
CA ALA A 122 -7.41 1.74 12.20
C ALA A 122 -8.25 2.87 11.60
N ALA A 123 -8.17 3.06 10.28
CA ALA A 123 -9.18 3.85 9.61
C ALA A 123 -10.50 3.20 10.06
N GLU A 124 -11.41 4.00 10.53
CA GLU A 124 -12.71 3.49 10.99
C GLU A 124 -13.36 2.85 9.77
N ILE A 125 -13.20 1.53 9.66
CA ILE A 125 -13.76 0.76 8.55
C ILE A 125 -15.25 0.70 8.81
N ILE A 126 -15.98 1.60 8.18
CA ILE A 126 -17.45 1.60 8.23
C ILE A 126 -17.90 0.37 7.44
N LYS A 127 -18.49 -0.59 8.14
CA LYS A 127 -18.99 -1.83 7.54
C LYS A 127 -20.32 -1.58 6.81
N PRO A 128 -20.70 -2.46 5.87
CA PRO A 128 -22.01 -2.43 5.26
C PRO A 128 -23.13 -2.42 6.30
N GLU A 129 -24.11 -1.52 6.14
CA GLU A 129 -25.24 -1.34 7.05
C GLU A 129 -26.54 -1.98 6.53
N ASN A 130 -26.57 -2.34 5.25
CA ASN A 130 -27.73 -2.94 4.60
C ASN A 130 -27.31 -3.96 3.54
N GLU A 131 -28.27 -4.73 3.04
CA GLU A 131 -28.06 -5.82 2.10
C GLU A 131 -27.42 -5.34 0.77
N VAL A 132 -27.81 -4.18 0.26
CA VAL A 132 -27.25 -3.61 -0.97
C VAL A 132 -25.76 -3.30 -0.79
N GLN A 133 -25.42 -2.65 0.31
CA GLN A 133 -24.02 -2.35 0.65
C GLN A 133 -23.20 -3.63 0.86
N GLN A 134 -23.80 -4.65 1.48
CA GLN A 134 -23.10 -5.93 1.67
C GLN A 134 -22.80 -6.62 0.33
N ILE A 135 -23.77 -6.67 -0.59
CA ILE A 135 -23.56 -7.26 -1.92
C ILE A 135 -22.49 -6.49 -2.69
N LEU A 136 -22.51 -5.15 -2.65
CA LEU A 136 -21.49 -4.31 -3.30
C LEU A 136 -20.12 -4.55 -2.68
N PHE A 137 -20.04 -4.60 -1.36
CA PHE A 137 -18.80 -4.90 -0.61
C PHE A 137 -18.22 -6.25 -1.03
N ASP A 138 -19.06 -7.30 -1.13
CA ASP A 138 -18.62 -8.64 -1.51
C ASP A 138 -18.12 -8.67 -2.96
N CYS A 139 -18.78 -7.98 -3.88
CA CYS A 139 -18.32 -7.83 -5.27
C CYS A 139 -16.96 -7.12 -5.34
N ILE A 140 -16.77 -6.06 -4.56
CA ILE A 140 -15.51 -5.31 -4.50
C ILE A 140 -14.41 -6.17 -3.88
N ALA A 141 -14.70 -6.86 -2.76
CA ALA A 141 -13.77 -7.75 -2.09
C ALA A 141 -13.30 -8.89 -3.01
N GLU A 142 -14.20 -9.49 -3.80
CA GLU A 142 -13.83 -10.51 -4.80
C GLU A 142 -12.85 -9.98 -5.85
N VAL A 143 -13.03 -8.73 -6.28
CA VAL A 143 -12.19 -8.12 -7.30
C VAL A 143 -10.85 -7.68 -6.75
N LEU A 144 -10.84 -7.09 -5.56
CA LEU A 144 -9.61 -6.63 -4.89
C LEU A 144 -8.80 -7.77 -4.27
N GLY A 145 -9.46 -8.88 -3.89
CA GLY A 145 -8.82 -10.03 -3.24
C GLY A 145 -8.54 -9.82 -1.74
N TYR A 146 -9.15 -8.82 -1.09
CA TYR A 146 -9.04 -8.54 0.35
C TYR A 146 -10.28 -7.77 0.83
N THR A 147 -10.46 -7.69 2.17
CA THR A 147 -11.64 -7.09 2.83
C THR A 147 -11.30 -5.93 3.77
N ASP A 148 -10.06 -5.44 3.75
CA ASP A 148 -9.58 -4.34 4.61
C ASP A 148 -9.91 -2.97 3.97
N PHE A 149 -11.20 -2.72 3.75
CA PHE A 149 -11.75 -1.45 3.27
C PHE A 149 -13.16 -1.25 3.83
N GLY A 150 -13.65 -0.03 3.83
CA GLY A 150 -15.00 0.34 4.28
C GLY A 150 -15.88 0.83 3.14
N ILE A 151 -17.16 1.06 3.41
CA ILE A 151 -18.13 1.55 2.41
C ILE A 151 -17.86 2.99 1.96
N THR A 152 -16.96 3.71 2.63
CA THR A 152 -16.52 5.07 2.29
C THR A 152 -15.12 5.10 1.68
N THR A 153 -14.52 3.94 1.44
CA THR A 153 -13.17 3.84 0.85
C THR A 153 -13.26 4.06 -0.65
N ASP A 154 -12.46 4.98 -1.19
CA ASP A 154 -12.27 5.08 -2.64
C ASP A 154 -11.65 3.78 -3.17
N ILE A 155 -12.39 3.09 -4.03
CA ILE A 155 -12.02 1.77 -4.54
C ILE A 155 -10.81 1.82 -5.49
N TYR A 156 -10.53 2.97 -6.13
CA TYR A 156 -9.32 3.14 -6.93
C TYR A 156 -8.09 3.33 -6.02
N GLU A 157 -8.23 4.07 -4.91
CA GLU A 157 -7.19 4.13 -3.88
C GLU A 157 -6.98 2.77 -3.21
N ALA A 158 -8.05 1.98 -3.08
CA ALA A 158 -8.00 0.60 -2.61
C ALA A 158 -7.32 -0.37 -3.59
N GLY A 159 -7.07 0.03 -4.84
CA GLY A 159 -6.31 -0.76 -5.82
C GLY A 159 -7.13 -1.25 -7.01
N LEU A 160 -8.32 -0.73 -7.23
CA LEU A 160 -9.09 -1.01 -8.45
C LEU A 160 -8.33 -0.45 -9.66
N THR A 161 -8.17 -1.25 -10.69
CA THR A 161 -7.57 -0.86 -11.97
C THR A 161 -8.64 -0.79 -13.04
N SER A 162 -8.35 -0.19 -14.19
CA SER A 162 -9.29 -0.17 -15.32
C SER A 162 -9.70 -1.59 -15.77
N ILE A 163 -8.83 -2.58 -15.66
CA ILE A 163 -9.13 -3.97 -16.01
C ILE A 163 -10.06 -4.59 -14.96
N THR A 164 -9.73 -4.42 -13.69
CA THR A 164 -10.54 -4.97 -12.59
C THR A 164 -11.87 -4.25 -12.43
N ALA A 165 -11.98 -2.98 -12.85
CA ALA A 165 -13.25 -2.25 -12.93
C ALA A 165 -14.25 -2.88 -13.93
N ILE A 166 -13.75 -3.48 -15.03
CA ILE A 166 -14.60 -4.23 -15.95
C ILE A 166 -15.15 -5.49 -15.27
N LYS A 167 -14.30 -6.22 -14.53
CA LYS A 167 -14.74 -7.39 -13.75
C LYS A 167 -15.79 -6.99 -12.72
N LEU A 168 -15.53 -5.90 -11.97
CA LEU A 168 -16.46 -5.36 -10.98
C LEU A 168 -17.81 -4.99 -11.60
N ASN A 169 -17.78 -4.33 -12.75
CA ASN A 169 -19.02 -3.99 -13.51
C ASN A 169 -19.86 -5.23 -13.79
N ILE A 170 -19.24 -6.32 -14.28
CA ILE A 170 -19.93 -7.58 -14.57
C ILE A 170 -20.53 -8.19 -13.30
N LEU A 171 -19.79 -8.19 -12.19
CA LEU A 171 -20.27 -8.76 -10.93
C LEU A 171 -21.47 -7.97 -10.39
N ILE A 172 -21.38 -6.64 -10.36
CA ILE A 172 -22.49 -5.77 -9.90
C ILE A 172 -23.71 -5.93 -10.81
N SER A 173 -23.51 -5.89 -12.14
CA SER A 173 -24.60 -6.05 -13.09
C SER A 173 -25.33 -7.38 -12.90
N LYS A 174 -24.60 -8.46 -12.63
CA LYS A 174 -25.16 -9.78 -12.36
C LYS A 174 -25.87 -9.86 -11.00
N ALA A 175 -25.29 -9.24 -9.96
CA ALA A 175 -25.83 -9.31 -8.61
C ALA A 175 -27.17 -8.56 -8.46
N PHE A 176 -27.32 -7.45 -9.19
CA PHE A 176 -28.51 -6.59 -9.12
C PHE A 176 -29.44 -6.68 -10.33
N ASP A 177 -29.11 -7.52 -11.31
CA ASP A 177 -29.84 -7.64 -12.61
C ASP A 177 -30.02 -6.28 -13.29
N ILE A 178 -28.98 -5.47 -13.32
CA ILE A 178 -28.94 -4.13 -13.94
C ILE A 178 -27.78 -4.00 -14.92
N VAL A 179 -27.85 -3.02 -15.79
CA VAL A 179 -26.74 -2.63 -16.67
C VAL A 179 -26.13 -1.34 -16.17
N ILE A 180 -24.88 -1.41 -15.69
CA ILE A 180 -24.08 -0.23 -15.33
C ILE A 180 -22.95 -0.02 -16.34
N LYS A 181 -22.46 1.20 -16.45
CA LYS A 181 -21.29 1.52 -17.26
C LYS A 181 -20.05 1.61 -16.39
N THR A 182 -18.90 1.25 -16.93
CA THR A 182 -17.63 1.42 -16.21
C THR A 182 -17.36 2.88 -15.81
N SER A 183 -17.93 3.84 -16.57
CA SER A 183 -17.92 5.26 -16.22
C SER A 183 -18.62 5.56 -14.90
N ASP A 184 -19.67 4.80 -14.56
CA ASP A 184 -20.46 5.04 -13.35
C ASP A 184 -19.63 4.68 -12.12
N ILE A 185 -18.86 3.58 -12.19
CA ILE A 185 -17.88 3.19 -11.15
C ILE A 185 -16.79 4.27 -11.01
N LYS A 186 -16.34 4.85 -12.14
CA LYS A 186 -15.31 5.90 -12.13
C LYS A 186 -15.79 7.20 -11.50
N ASN A 187 -17.05 7.54 -11.72
CA ASN A 187 -17.63 8.79 -11.23
C ASN A 187 -18.08 8.71 -9.76
N HIS A 188 -18.22 7.49 -9.23
CA HIS A 188 -18.67 7.20 -7.85
C HIS A 188 -17.78 6.09 -7.26
N PRO A 189 -16.48 6.36 -7.03
CA PRO A 189 -15.49 5.39 -6.57
C PRO A 189 -15.67 4.98 -5.12
#